data_dcfdbd7a669aa540b3f2180579ebc1d6
#
_entry.id   dcfdbd7a669aa540b3f2180579ebc1d6
#
_cell.length_a   1.000
_cell.length_b   1.000
_cell.length_c   1.000
_cell.angle_alpha   90.00
_cell.angle_beta   90.00
_cell.angle_gamma   90.00
#
_symmetry.space_group_name_H-M   'P 1'
#
loop_
_entity.id
_entity.type
_entity.pdbx_description
1 polymer ?
#
loop_
_entity_poly.entity_id
_entity_poly.type
_entity_poly.pdbx_seq_one_letter_code
_entity_poly.pdbx_strand_id
1 'polypeptide(L)'
;PGVGDIIFIPYMERMNASLIYYKGFNLRSNYRHVDNWLTLFEGTSAYRGTQGDFHTHSHDLPPQMGGCYKESNEQQITFSKLIDTGEGLGNYELNQNYESKYYATIALKRVIKHKDNLLKVNPYNKESFDESLRSALSHMITGEVLIPKKLSGISLRYLKNRISVPRDMPIISARLLRQSLNKIESLSDID
;
A
#
# COMPACT_ATOMS: atom_id res chain seq x y z
N PRO A 1 26.84 3.72 4.70
CA PRO A 1 26.66 2.39 4.14
C PRO A 1 27.75 2.06 3.12
N GLY A 2 28.19 0.79 3.13
CA GLY A 2 29.15 0.27 2.16
C GLY A 2 28.43 -0.41 0.98
N VAL A 3 29.23 -0.94 0.01
CA VAL A 3 28.67 -1.64 -1.16
C VAL A 3 27.83 -2.85 -0.76
N GLY A 4 28.25 -3.60 0.26
CA GLY A 4 27.47 -4.74 0.78
C GLY A 4 26.10 -4.32 1.26
N ASP A 5 25.98 -3.24 2.00
CA ASP A 5 24.71 -2.71 2.50
C ASP A 5 23.75 -2.35 1.34
N ILE A 6 24.28 -1.70 0.31
CA ILE A 6 23.49 -1.30 -0.87
C ILE A 6 22.97 -2.53 -1.63
N ILE A 7 23.76 -3.60 -1.70
CA ILE A 7 23.35 -4.86 -2.33
C ILE A 7 22.26 -5.57 -1.52
N PHE A 8 22.37 -5.57 -0.18
CA PHE A 8 21.47 -6.33 0.68
C PHE A 8 20.17 -5.62 1.02
N ILE A 9 20.12 -4.27 1.00
CA ILE A 9 18.95 -3.52 1.46
C ILE A 9 17.65 -3.87 0.71
N PRO A 10 17.60 -4.06 -0.62
CA PRO A 10 16.36 -4.43 -1.31
C PRO A 10 15.83 -5.81 -0.89
N TYR A 11 16.74 -6.74 -0.59
CA TYR A 11 16.35 -8.09 -0.11
C TYR A 11 15.81 -8.03 1.31
N MET A 12 16.45 -7.28 2.19
CA MET A 12 16.03 -7.12 3.59
C MET A 12 14.68 -6.40 3.69
N GLU A 13 14.46 -5.37 2.87
CA GLU A 13 13.19 -4.65 2.77
C GLU A 13 12.06 -5.60 2.37
N ARG A 14 12.26 -6.37 1.30
CA ARG A 14 11.29 -7.34 0.81
C ARG A 14 11.06 -8.48 1.81
N MET A 15 12.12 -9.00 2.41
CA MET A 15 12.03 -10.06 3.41
C MET A 15 11.26 -9.60 4.65
N ASN A 16 11.54 -8.40 5.16
CA ASN A 16 10.81 -7.84 6.30
C ASN A 16 9.30 -7.72 6.01
N ALA A 17 8.95 -7.18 4.84
CA ALA A 17 7.55 -7.06 4.42
C ALA A 17 6.87 -8.43 4.31
N SER A 18 7.55 -9.41 3.71
CA SER A 18 7.03 -10.76 3.53
C SER A 18 6.83 -11.48 4.87
N LEU A 19 7.80 -11.42 5.78
CA LEU A 19 7.72 -12.05 7.09
C LEU A 19 6.59 -11.46 7.94
N ILE A 20 6.43 -10.14 7.94
CA ILE A 20 5.33 -9.46 8.64
C ILE A 20 3.99 -9.91 8.07
N TYR A 21 3.81 -9.82 6.76
CA TYR A 21 2.53 -10.06 6.11
C TYR A 21 2.10 -11.53 6.13
N TYR A 22 3.01 -12.46 5.84
CA TYR A 22 2.70 -13.88 5.70
C TYR A 22 2.93 -14.70 6.97
N LYS A 23 3.80 -14.25 7.88
CA LYS A 23 4.20 -15.01 9.07
C LYS A 23 3.85 -14.31 10.38
N GLY A 24 3.48 -13.03 10.36
CA GLY A 24 3.29 -12.25 11.58
C GLY A 24 4.60 -11.97 12.32
N PHE A 25 5.74 -12.13 11.65
CA PHE A 25 7.05 -11.97 12.26
C PHE A 25 7.69 -10.64 11.83
N ASN A 26 7.90 -9.75 12.79
CA ASN A 26 8.52 -8.45 12.56
C ASN A 26 10.02 -8.53 12.87
N LEU A 27 10.87 -8.48 11.82
CA LEU A 27 12.33 -8.49 11.96
C LEU A 27 12.84 -7.35 12.83
N ARG A 28 12.27 -6.16 12.69
CA ARG A 28 12.75 -4.94 13.38
C ARG A 28 12.51 -5.05 14.88
N SER A 29 11.35 -5.52 15.31
CA SER A 29 11.05 -5.68 16.74
C SER A 29 11.86 -6.82 17.40
N ASN A 30 12.26 -7.83 16.62
CA ASN A 30 13.00 -8.98 17.13
C ASN A 30 14.52 -8.80 17.07
N TYR A 31 15.02 -7.94 16.17
CA TYR A 31 16.46 -7.78 15.94
C TYR A 31 16.85 -6.29 15.93
N ARG A 32 17.23 -5.75 17.09
CA ARG A 32 17.60 -4.35 17.27
C ARG A 32 18.65 -3.84 16.27
N HIS A 33 19.65 -4.67 15.94
CA HIS A 33 20.69 -4.26 14.99
C HIS A 33 20.15 -4.15 13.57
N VAL A 34 19.20 -4.98 13.17
CA VAL A 34 18.50 -4.89 11.89
C VAL A 34 17.64 -3.63 11.85
N ASP A 35 16.93 -3.33 12.94
CA ASP A 35 16.14 -2.10 13.05
C ASP A 35 16.99 -0.84 12.92
N ASN A 36 18.10 -0.77 13.66
CA ASN A 36 19.03 0.35 13.56
C ASN A 36 19.60 0.50 12.15
N TRP A 37 19.96 -0.60 11.50
CA TRP A 37 20.50 -0.61 10.15
C TRP A 37 19.49 -0.09 9.13
N LEU A 38 18.23 -0.57 9.17
CA LEU A 38 17.14 -0.08 8.32
C LEU A 38 16.85 1.40 8.58
N THR A 39 16.82 1.83 9.84
CA THR A 39 16.59 3.22 10.24
C THR A 39 17.67 4.17 9.68
N LEU A 40 18.93 3.73 9.63
CA LEU A 40 20.00 4.51 9.01
C LEU A 40 19.76 4.71 7.50
N PHE A 41 19.30 3.69 6.79
CA PHE A 41 18.91 3.81 5.37
C PHE A 41 17.73 4.75 5.18
N GLU A 42 16.68 4.62 6.00
CA GLU A 42 15.50 5.47 5.99
C GLU A 42 15.82 6.95 6.25
N GLY A 43 16.95 7.22 6.92
CA GLY A 43 17.51 8.56 7.08
C GLY A 43 18.09 9.16 5.79
N THR A 44 18.35 8.36 4.75
CA THR A 44 18.94 8.83 3.50
C THR A 44 17.89 9.18 2.45
N SER A 45 18.05 10.31 1.76
CA SER A 45 17.10 10.72 0.72
C SER A 45 17.09 9.78 -0.49
N ALA A 46 18.25 9.23 -0.86
CA ALA A 46 18.36 8.27 -1.96
C ALA A 46 17.53 7.00 -1.71
N TYR A 47 17.66 6.43 -0.50
CA TYR A 47 16.88 5.24 -0.15
C TYR A 47 15.38 5.55 -0.08
N ARG A 48 14.98 6.64 0.57
CA ARG A 48 13.56 7.05 0.63
C ARG A 48 12.92 7.24 -0.74
N GLY A 49 13.70 7.66 -1.73
CA GLY A 49 13.22 7.82 -3.11
C GLY A 49 12.99 6.49 -3.85
N THR A 50 13.59 5.39 -3.36
CA THR A 50 13.53 4.06 -3.99
C THR A 50 12.84 3.01 -3.12
N GLN A 51 12.57 3.32 -1.86
CA GLN A 51 11.96 2.41 -0.90
C GLN A 51 10.55 2.00 -1.34
N GLY A 52 10.29 0.69 -1.37
CA GLY A 52 8.94 0.14 -1.49
C GLY A 52 8.20 0.16 -0.15
N ASP A 53 6.91 -0.12 -0.17
CA ASP A 53 6.14 -0.32 1.05
C ASP A 53 5.75 -1.78 1.27
N PHE A 54 5.30 -2.10 2.46
CA PHE A 54 4.91 -3.46 2.83
C PHE A 54 3.79 -4.00 1.95
N HIS A 55 2.83 -3.16 1.58
CA HIS A 55 1.75 -3.57 0.71
C HIS A 55 2.26 -3.98 -0.68
N THR A 56 3.10 -3.16 -1.31
CA THR A 56 3.69 -3.47 -2.62
C THR A 56 4.45 -4.78 -2.59
N HIS A 57 5.37 -4.93 -1.63
CA HIS A 57 6.19 -6.15 -1.53
C HIS A 57 5.36 -7.40 -1.25
N SER A 58 4.33 -7.30 -0.42
CA SER A 58 3.49 -8.44 -0.07
C SER A 58 2.59 -8.89 -1.24
N HIS A 59 2.04 -7.95 -2.00
CA HIS A 59 1.15 -8.26 -3.12
C HIS A 59 1.88 -8.58 -4.43
N ASP A 60 3.16 -8.21 -4.56
CA ASP A 60 3.99 -8.61 -5.71
C ASP A 60 4.52 -10.04 -5.60
N LEU A 61 4.60 -10.62 -4.41
CA LEU A 61 5.17 -11.95 -4.20
C LEU A 61 4.35 -13.09 -4.82
N PRO A 62 3.01 -13.18 -4.62
CA PRO A 62 2.24 -14.29 -5.18
C PRO A 62 2.36 -14.44 -6.70
N PRO A 63 2.27 -13.37 -7.51
CA PRO A 63 2.48 -13.49 -8.95
C PRO A 63 3.87 -13.94 -9.35
N GLN A 64 4.91 -13.59 -8.57
CA GLN A 64 6.30 -13.94 -8.86
C GLN A 64 6.66 -15.36 -8.43
N MET A 65 6.09 -15.82 -7.31
CA MET A 65 6.46 -17.08 -6.65
C MET A 65 5.41 -18.19 -6.80
N GLY A 66 4.30 -17.94 -7.47
CA GLY A 66 3.19 -18.89 -7.61
C GLY A 66 2.32 -19.04 -6.37
N GLY A 67 2.56 -18.25 -5.33
CA GLY A 67 1.81 -18.23 -4.09
C GLY A 67 2.71 -18.12 -2.86
N CYS A 68 2.11 -17.80 -1.72
CA CYS A 68 2.78 -17.69 -0.43
C CYS A 68 1.89 -18.28 0.67
N TYR A 69 2.47 -19.15 1.48
CA TYR A 69 1.76 -19.70 2.62
C TYR A 69 1.64 -18.67 3.74
N LYS A 70 0.41 -18.42 4.20
CA LYS A 70 0.11 -17.57 5.35
C LYS A 70 0.00 -18.40 6.64
N GLU A 71 0.71 -17.97 7.67
CA GLU A 71 0.42 -18.43 9.04
C GLU A 71 -0.92 -17.82 9.48
N SER A 72 -1.75 -18.57 10.17
CA SER A 72 -3.04 -18.09 10.66
C SER A 72 -2.96 -17.70 12.15
N ASN A 73 -1.82 -17.15 12.60
CA ASN A 73 -1.69 -16.66 13.96
C ASN A 73 -2.23 -15.24 14.09
N GLU A 74 -2.55 -14.81 15.30
CA GLU A 74 -3.14 -13.52 15.61
C GLU A 74 -2.32 -12.33 15.08
N GLN A 75 -0.98 -12.41 15.21
CA GLN A 75 -0.08 -11.36 14.74
C GLN A 75 -0.11 -11.23 13.22
N GLN A 76 -0.10 -12.36 12.50
CA GLN A 76 -0.19 -12.36 11.05
C GLN A 76 -1.51 -11.75 10.56
N ILE A 77 -2.63 -12.13 11.17
CA ILE A 77 -3.96 -11.60 10.84
C ILE A 77 -4.00 -10.10 11.07
N THR A 78 -3.50 -9.63 12.21
CA THR A 78 -3.45 -8.20 12.56
C THR A 78 -2.60 -7.42 11.58
N PHE A 79 -1.36 -7.85 11.34
CA PHE A 79 -0.44 -7.13 10.46
C PHE A 79 -0.92 -7.12 9.01
N SER A 80 -1.40 -8.24 8.49
CA SER A 80 -1.91 -8.28 7.12
C SER A 80 -3.12 -7.37 6.94
N LYS A 81 -4.02 -7.29 7.92
CA LYS A 81 -5.14 -6.37 7.91
C LYS A 81 -4.70 -4.91 7.85
N LEU A 82 -3.76 -4.48 8.71
CA LEU A 82 -3.24 -3.11 8.72
C LEU A 82 -2.58 -2.73 7.38
N ILE A 83 -1.87 -3.67 6.77
CA ILE A 83 -1.25 -3.47 5.45
C ILE A 83 -2.33 -3.37 4.37
N ASP A 84 -3.29 -4.28 4.34
CA ASP A 84 -4.33 -4.35 3.30
C ASP A 84 -5.30 -3.16 3.32
N THR A 85 -5.57 -2.60 4.50
CA THR A 85 -6.42 -1.40 4.64
C THR A 85 -5.69 -0.10 4.28
N GLY A 86 -4.36 -0.13 4.14
CA GLY A 86 -3.54 1.05 3.90
C GLY A 86 -3.16 1.81 5.17
N GLU A 87 -3.54 1.31 6.37
CA GLU A 87 -3.12 1.93 7.64
C GLU A 87 -1.62 1.80 7.85
N GLY A 88 -1.02 0.68 7.41
CA GLY A 88 0.39 0.38 7.55
C GLY A 88 0.80 0.11 9.00
N LEU A 89 2.10 -0.06 9.22
CA LEU A 89 2.65 -0.44 10.52
C LEU A 89 3.29 0.74 11.28
N GLY A 90 2.74 1.94 11.13
CA GLY A 90 3.18 3.11 11.89
C GLY A 90 4.64 3.48 11.62
N ASN A 91 5.46 3.55 12.67
CA ASN A 91 6.85 4.02 12.63
C ASN A 91 7.81 3.20 11.76
N TYR A 92 7.44 1.99 11.35
CA TYR A 92 8.29 1.12 10.53
C TYR A 92 8.30 1.46 9.04
N GLU A 93 7.43 2.37 8.60
CA GLU A 93 7.33 2.75 7.20
C GLU A 93 7.34 4.26 6.96
N LEU A 94 7.16 5.09 8.00
CA LEU A 94 6.98 6.53 7.82
C LEU A 94 7.54 7.35 8.97
N ASN A 95 8.28 8.39 8.63
CA ASN A 95 8.53 9.49 9.56
C ASN A 95 7.24 10.30 9.74
N GLN A 96 6.85 10.58 10.99
CA GLN A 96 5.48 10.97 11.38
C GLN A 96 5.01 12.38 10.96
N ASN A 97 5.89 13.21 10.43
CA ASN A 97 5.54 14.58 10.03
C ASN A 97 5.36 14.68 8.51
N TYR A 98 4.13 14.46 8.04
CA TYR A 98 3.79 14.66 6.64
C TYR A 98 2.55 15.53 6.47
N GLU A 99 2.55 16.30 5.40
CA GLU A 99 1.41 17.12 4.98
C GLU A 99 0.44 16.26 4.15
N SER A 100 -0.59 15.69 4.80
CA SER A 100 -1.51 14.74 4.17
C SER A 100 -2.21 15.30 2.94
N LYS A 101 -2.59 16.60 2.96
CA LYS A 101 -3.21 17.28 1.82
C LYS A 101 -2.30 17.33 0.58
N TYR A 102 -1.01 17.56 0.78
CA TYR A 102 -0.03 17.55 -0.30
C TYR A 102 0.07 16.17 -0.95
N TYR A 103 0.22 15.12 -0.15
CA TYR A 103 0.34 13.75 -0.66
C TYR A 103 -0.97 13.21 -1.26
N ALA A 104 -2.13 13.58 -0.72
CA ALA A 104 -3.42 13.28 -1.32
C ALA A 104 -3.55 13.94 -2.71
N THR A 105 -3.07 15.17 -2.86
CA THR A 105 -3.04 15.86 -4.17
C THR A 105 -2.12 15.15 -5.17
N ILE A 106 -0.98 14.60 -4.73
CA ILE A 106 -0.11 13.79 -5.60
C ILE A 106 -0.84 12.54 -6.08
N ALA A 107 -1.49 11.81 -5.15
CA ALA A 107 -2.27 10.62 -5.50
C ALA A 107 -3.37 10.95 -6.51
N LEU A 108 -4.15 12.00 -6.24
CA LEU A 108 -5.22 12.47 -7.14
C LEU A 108 -4.69 12.77 -8.55
N LYS A 109 -3.62 13.56 -8.65
CA LYS A 109 -2.99 13.89 -9.95
C LYS A 109 -2.53 12.64 -10.72
N ARG A 110 -1.97 11.66 -10.02
CA ARG A 110 -1.53 10.40 -10.63
C ARG A 110 -2.71 9.60 -11.17
N VAL A 111 -3.77 9.44 -10.38
CA VAL A 111 -4.97 8.71 -10.81
C VAL A 111 -5.66 9.41 -12.00
N ILE A 112 -5.85 10.73 -11.94
CA ILE A 112 -6.46 11.49 -13.04
C ILE A 112 -5.63 11.36 -14.33
N LYS A 113 -4.30 11.51 -14.23
CA LYS A 113 -3.40 11.38 -15.39
C LYS A 113 -3.53 10.03 -16.09
N HIS A 114 -3.78 8.96 -15.34
CA HIS A 114 -3.83 7.60 -15.86
C HIS A 114 -5.24 7.00 -15.92
N LYS A 115 -6.27 7.81 -15.70
CA LYS A 115 -7.67 7.38 -15.56
C LYS A 115 -8.13 6.46 -16.70
N ASP A 116 -7.91 6.86 -17.95
CA ASP A 116 -8.38 6.09 -19.11
C ASP A 116 -7.75 4.71 -19.18
N ASN A 117 -6.46 4.61 -18.86
CA ASN A 117 -5.77 3.34 -18.78
C ASN A 117 -6.28 2.49 -17.62
N LEU A 118 -6.51 3.08 -16.45
CA LEU A 118 -7.08 2.38 -15.29
C LEU A 118 -8.46 1.80 -15.62
N LEU A 119 -9.32 2.57 -16.28
CA LEU A 119 -10.65 2.12 -16.71
C LEU A 119 -10.57 1.04 -17.80
N LYS A 120 -9.54 1.06 -18.63
CA LYS A 120 -9.34 0.07 -19.70
C LYS A 120 -8.84 -1.27 -19.18
N VAL A 121 -7.89 -1.25 -18.23
CA VAL A 121 -7.23 -2.47 -17.73
C VAL A 121 -7.96 -3.13 -16.56
N ASN A 122 -8.89 -2.44 -15.92
CA ASN A 122 -9.70 -3.03 -14.87
C ASN A 122 -10.65 -4.07 -15.50
N PRO A 123 -10.65 -5.33 -15.04
CA PRO A 123 -11.43 -6.39 -15.66
C PRO A 123 -12.94 -6.34 -15.35
N TYR A 124 -13.35 -5.42 -14.48
CA TYR A 124 -14.73 -5.30 -14.02
C TYR A 124 -15.50 -4.22 -14.78
N ASN A 125 -16.79 -4.06 -14.47
CA ASN A 125 -17.64 -3.09 -15.16
C ASN A 125 -17.08 -1.67 -15.08
N LYS A 126 -16.86 -1.05 -16.23
CA LYS A 126 -16.18 0.23 -16.37
C LYS A 126 -16.96 1.39 -15.72
N GLU A 127 -18.27 1.42 -15.88
CA GLU A 127 -19.11 2.52 -15.34
C GLU A 127 -19.17 2.46 -13.81
N SER A 128 -19.40 1.27 -13.25
CA SER A 128 -19.38 1.05 -11.81
C SER A 128 -18.01 1.36 -11.21
N PHE A 129 -16.93 1.02 -11.92
CA PHE A 129 -15.56 1.34 -11.48
C PHE A 129 -15.31 2.86 -11.52
N ASP A 130 -15.68 3.58 -12.58
CA ASP A 130 -15.49 5.03 -12.66
C ASP A 130 -16.25 5.75 -11.55
N GLU A 131 -17.48 5.32 -11.26
CA GLU A 131 -18.30 5.89 -10.17
C GLU A 131 -17.64 5.66 -8.81
N SER A 132 -17.30 4.42 -8.48
CA SER A 132 -16.69 4.09 -7.19
C SER A 132 -15.30 4.69 -7.01
N LEU A 133 -14.52 4.81 -8.08
CA LEU A 133 -13.23 5.49 -8.06
C LEU A 133 -13.39 6.98 -7.76
N ARG A 134 -14.38 7.65 -8.36
CA ARG A 134 -14.69 9.05 -8.05
C ARG A 134 -15.08 9.22 -6.59
N SER A 135 -15.91 8.33 -6.04
CA SER A 135 -16.29 8.32 -4.62
C SER A 135 -15.05 8.21 -3.73
N ALA A 136 -14.14 7.28 -4.03
CA ALA A 136 -12.91 7.11 -3.27
C ALA A 136 -11.98 8.34 -3.36
N LEU A 137 -11.85 8.96 -4.52
CA LEU A 137 -11.04 10.18 -4.69
C LEU A 137 -11.66 11.38 -3.97
N SER A 138 -12.99 11.53 -4.01
CA SER A 138 -13.69 12.56 -3.23
C SER A 138 -13.46 12.37 -1.75
N HIS A 139 -13.66 11.16 -1.24
CA HIS A 139 -13.37 10.83 0.17
C HIS A 139 -11.93 11.17 0.56
N MET A 140 -10.93 10.81 -0.27
CA MET A 140 -9.53 11.09 0.00
C MET A 140 -9.22 12.60 0.16
N ILE A 141 -9.92 13.46 -0.59
CA ILE A 141 -9.65 14.90 -0.63
C ILE A 141 -10.54 15.68 0.35
N THR A 142 -11.82 15.31 0.47
CA THR A 142 -12.82 16.09 1.23
C THR A 142 -13.22 15.42 2.55
N GLY A 143 -12.98 14.12 2.70
CA GLY A 143 -13.52 13.31 3.79
C GLY A 143 -14.99 12.89 3.60
N GLU A 144 -15.66 13.38 2.55
CA GLU A 144 -17.06 13.04 2.29
C GLU A 144 -17.20 11.59 1.80
N VAL A 145 -18.18 10.89 2.34
CA VAL A 145 -18.49 9.51 1.97
C VAL A 145 -19.67 9.48 1.02
N LEU A 146 -19.41 9.14 -0.23
CA LEU A 146 -20.44 8.87 -1.22
C LEU A 146 -20.58 7.35 -1.38
N ILE A 147 -21.76 6.83 -1.15
CA ILE A 147 -22.02 5.38 -1.25
C ILE A 147 -22.05 4.99 -2.73
N PRO A 148 -21.13 4.10 -3.17
CA PRO A 148 -21.11 3.64 -4.56
C PRO A 148 -22.23 2.63 -4.83
N LYS A 149 -22.47 2.34 -6.11
CA LYS A 149 -23.36 1.24 -6.50
C LYS A 149 -22.88 -0.10 -5.94
N LYS A 150 -23.83 -0.98 -5.64
CA LYS A 150 -23.54 -2.35 -5.23
C LYS A 150 -22.63 -3.06 -6.22
N LEU A 151 -21.79 -3.97 -5.72
CA LEU A 151 -20.81 -4.77 -6.48
C LEU A 151 -19.69 -3.98 -7.17
N SER A 152 -19.48 -2.73 -6.81
CA SER A 152 -18.37 -1.93 -7.33
C SER A 152 -17.08 -2.10 -6.54
N GLY A 153 -17.12 -2.63 -5.32
CA GLY A 153 -15.97 -2.78 -4.41
C GLY A 153 -14.85 -3.64 -4.97
N ILE A 154 -15.18 -4.70 -5.69
CA ILE A 154 -14.18 -5.60 -6.30
C ILE A 154 -13.26 -4.87 -7.28
N SER A 155 -13.75 -3.86 -8.00
CA SER A 155 -12.95 -3.05 -8.91
C SER A 155 -11.98 -2.13 -8.18
N LEU A 156 -12.37 -1.62 -7.01
CA LEU A 156 -11.50 -0.83 -6.13
C LEU A 156 -10.42 -1.69 -5.49
N ARG A 157 -10.78 -2.90 -5.04
CA ARG A 157 -9.82 -3.90 -4.53
C ARG A 157 -8.77 -4.26 -5.57
N TYR A 158 -9.19 -4.46 -6.82
CA TYR A 158 -8.29 -4.72 -7.93
C TYR A 158 -7.28 -3.59 -8.12
N LEU A 159 -7.70 -2.33 -8.13
CA LEU A 159 -6.82 -1.17 -8.20
C LEU A 159 -5.91 -1.08 -6.97
N LYS A 160 -6.48 -1.16 -5.77
CA LYS A 160 -5.76 -1.07 -4.49
C LYS A 160 -4.53 -1.98 -4.46
N ASN A 161 -4.70 -3.24 -4.89
CA ASN A 161 -3.65 -4.25 -4.86
C ASN A 161 -2.59 -4.09 -5.97
N ARG A 162 -2.78 -3.18 -6.91
CA ARG A 162 -1.84 -2.92 -8.01
C ARG A 162 -1.08 -1.61 -7.92
N ILE A 163 -1.39 -0.78 -6.93
CA ILE A 163 -0.60 0.42 -6.66
C ILE A 163 0.77 -0.01 -6.16
N SER A 164 1.81 0.33 -6.90
CA SER A 164 3.20 -0.02 -6.59
C SER A 164 4.00 1.21 -6.16
N VAL A 165 4.67 1.09 -5.02
CA VAL A 165 5.54 2.12 -4.45
C VAL A 165 7.00 1.72 -4.68
N PRO A 166 7.88 2.60 -5.12
CA PRO A 166 7.67 4.04 -5.43
C PRO A 166 7.28 4.32 -6.89
N ARG A 167 7.11 3.29 -7.72
CA ARG A 167 6.88 3.41 -9.17
C ARG A 167 5.70 4.34 -9.51
N ASP A 168 4.57 4.13 -8.87
CA ASP A 168 3.34 4.85 -9.21
C ASP A 168 3.23 6.16 -8.42
N MET A 169 3.57 6.13 -7.14
CA MET A 169 3.51 7.29 -6.26
C MET A 169 4.31 7.08 -4.97
N PRO A 170 4.61 8.15 -4.19
CA PRO A 170 5.23 8.04 -2.87
C PRO A 170 4.40 7.23 -1.87
N ILE A 171 5.05 6.64 -0.86
CA ILE A 171 4.43 5.79 0.18
C ILE A 171 3.18 6.44 0.80
N ILE A 172 3.28 7.70 1.24
CA ILE A 172 2.17 8.41 1.89
C ILE A 172 0.99 8.58 0.95
N SER A 173 1.25 8.95 -0.31
CA SER A 173 0.22 9.07 -1.34
C SER A 173 -0.50 7.74 -1.58
N ALA A 174 0.25 6.65 -1.66
CA ALA A 174 -0.31 5.32 -1.84
C ALA A 174 -1.18 4.88 -0.65
N ARG A 175 -0.74 5.17 0.59
CA ARG A 175 -1.51 4.89 1.79
C ARG A 175 -2.84 5.64 1.84
N LEU A 176 -2.82 6.94 1.64
CA LEU A 176 -4.04 7.77 1.62
C LEU A 176 -5.03 7.27 0.56
N LEU A 177 -4.52 6.94 -0.62
CA LEU A 177 -5.36 6.37 -1.68
C LEU A 177 -5.91 5.00 -1.29
N ARG A 178 -5.08 4.08 -0.78
CA ARG A 178 -5.52 2.74 -0.36
C ARG A 178 -6.55 2.80 0.77
N GLN A 179 -6.38 3.68 1.75
CA GLN A 179 -7.35 3.89 2.83
C GLN A 179 -8.71 4.30 2.26
N SER A 180 -8.72 5.25 1.33
CA SER A 180 -9.96 5.72 0.71
C SER A 180 -10.60 4.68 -0.21
N LEU A 181 -9.80 3.94 -0.98
CA LEU A 181 -10.28 2.82 -1.77
C LEU A 181 -10.90 1.74 -0.87
N ASN A 182 -10.23 1.39 0.23
CA ASN A 182 -10.71 0.41 1.19
C ASN A 182 -11.98 0.86 1.90
N LYS A 183 -12.08 2.14 2.28
CA LYS A 183 -13.27 2.71 2.90
C LYS A 183 -14.49 2.59 1.97
N ILE A 184 -14.35 2.98 0.71
CA ILE A 184 -15.45 2.93 -0.25
C ILE A 184 -15.76 1.47 -0.66
N GLU A 185 -14.76 0.61 -0.81
CA GLU A 185 -14.93 -0.82 -1.02
C GLU A 185 -15.84 -1.44 0.05
N SER A 186 -15.56 -1.18 1.33
CA SER A 186 -16.34 -1.71 2.46
C SER A 186 -17.80 -1.25 2.49
N LEU A 187 -18.12 -0.14 1.84
CA LEU A 187 -19.48 0.39 1.75
C LEU A 187 -20.25 -0.15 0.55
N SER A 188 -19.55 -0.62 -0.47
CA SER A 188 -20.18 -1.20 -1.67
C SER A 188 -20.61 -2.66 -1.47
N ASP A 189 -20.07 -3.33 -0.47
CA ASP A 189 -20.32 -4.74 -0.15
C ASP A 189 -21.41 -4.91 0.95
N ILE A 190 -21.98 -3.81 1.43
CA ILE A 190 -23.09 -3.84 2.42
C ILE A 190 -24.41 -4.06 1.66
N ASP A 191 -25.01 -5.24 1.87
CA ASP A 191 -26.39 -5.56 1.45
C ASP A 191 -27.46 -4.83 2.29
#